data_2d16939169cd8e1417570b8585e9d7ae
#
_entry.id   2d16939169cd8e1417570b8585e9d7ae
#
_cell.length_a   1.000
_cell.length_b   1.000
_cell.length_c   1.000
_cell.angle_alpha   90.00
_cell.angle_beta   90.00
_cell.angle_gamma   90.00
#
_symmetry.space_group_name_H-M   'P 1'
#
loop_
_entity.id
_entity.type
_entity.pdbx_description
1 polymer ?
#
loop_
_entity_poly.entity_id
_entity_poly.type
_entity_poly.pdbx_seq_one_letter_code
_entity_poly.pdbx_strand_id
1 'polypeptide(L)'
;ASSKIKQIASGRFGVTAEYLNNCEEIEIKVAQGAKPGEGGQLPGGKVTELIAKLRHSTEGVTLISPPPHHDIYSIEDLAQLIYDLKQINPRAKVCVKLVAQSGIGTVAAGVAKAKADTILISGHNGGTGASPQTSIKYAGLPWELGLSEVHQVLSLNNLRDKVVLRTDGGLKTGKDIVIAAMLGACLLYTSDAADEGWCGG
;
A
#
# COMPACT_ATOMS: atom_id res chain seq x y z
N ALA A 1 11.16 15.37 -13.10
CA ALA A 1 11.63 14.07 -12.62
C ALA A 1 10.38 13.21 -12.33
N SER A 2 10.41 11.94 -12.74
CA SER A 2 9.32 10.99 -12.46
C SER A 2 9.70 10.12 -11.27
N SER A 3 8.76 9.82 -10.38
CA SER A 3 8.98 8.86 -9.29
C SER A 3 9.28 7.48 -9.86
N LYS A 4 10.25 6.78 -9.26
CA LYS A 4 10.62 5.41 -9.63
C LYS A 4 9.58 4.38 -9.17
N ILE A 5 8.89 4.66 -8.08
CA ILE A 5 7.80 3.84 -7.55
C ILE A 5 6.50 4.58 -7.80
N LYS A 6 5.52 3.88 -8.37
CA LYS A 6 4.21 4.44 -8.66
C LYS A 6 3.11 3.59 -8.07
N GLN A 7 2.20 4.24 -7.36
CA GLN A 7 1.10 3.56 -6.68
C GLN A 7 -0.15 3.56 -7.54
N ILE A 8 -0.88 2.45 -7.50
CA ILE A 8 -2.24 2.32 -8.01
C ILE A 8 -3.18 1.94 -6.87
N ALA A 9 -4.38 2.49 -6.88
CA ALA A 9 -5.41 2.24 -5.88
C ALA A 9 -6.78 2.21 -6.57
N SER A 10 -7.83 1.91 -5.81
CA SER A 10 -9.21 1.90 -6.31
C SER A 10 -9.70 3.27 -6.83
N GLY A 11 -9.17 4.35 -6.28
CA GLY A 11 -9.41 5.67 -6.85
C GLY A 11 -8.54 5.87 -8.08
N ARG A 12 -9.09 5.81 -9.25
CA ARG A 12 -8.41 5.95 -10.55
C ARG A 12 -7.82 7.35 -10.73
N PHE A 13 -6.65 7.60 -10.12
CA PHE A 13 -5.99 8.91 -10.06
C PHE A 13 -5.06 9.14 -11.25
N GLY A 14 -5.60 9.15 -12.45
CA GLY A 14 -4.80 9.41 -13.65
C GLY A 14 -3.81 8.28 -13.98
N VAL A 15 -4.11 7.05 -13.60
CA VAL A 15 -3.32 5.88 -13.96
C VAL A 15 -3.54 5.59 -15.44
N THR A 16 -2.47 5.75 -16.22
CA THR A 16 -2.44 5.46 -17.65
C THR A 16 -1.32 4.47 -17.95
N ALA A 17 -1.32 3.88 -19.14
CA ALA A 17 -0.22 3.00 -19.58
C ALA A 17 1.13 3.76 -19.57
N GLU A 18 1.15 5.02 -19.95
CA GLU A 18 2.34 5.87 -19.88
C GLU A 18 2.82 6.05 -18.44
N TYR A 19 1.89 6.32 -17.50
CA TYR A 19 2.20 6.41 -16.08
C TYR A 19 2.87 5.12 -15.59
N LEU A 20 2.33 3.95 -15.93
CA LEU A 20 2.83 2.63 -15.50
C LEU A 20 4.15 2.24 -16.18
N ASN A 21 4.37 2.65 -17.42
CA ASN A 21 5.63 2.36 -18.13
C ASN A 21 6.83 3.19 -17.67
N ASN A 22 6.58 4.30 -16.97
CA ASN A 22 7.61 5.22 -16.50
C ASN A 22 8.00 4.98 -15.04
N CYS A 23 8.09 3.71 -14.59
CA CYS A 23 8.52 3.38 -13.23
C CYS A 23 9.34 2.09 -13.18
N GLU A 24 10.03 1.90 -12.07
CA GLU A 24 10.79 0.69 -11.74
C GLU A 24 9.98 -0.27 -10.85
N GLU A 25 8.98 0.25 -10.13
CA GLU A 25 8.08 -0.53 -9.29
C GLU A 25 6.66 0.03 -9.36
N ILE A 26 5.67 -0.87 -9.39
CA ILE A 26 4.24 -0.56 -9.30
C ILE A 26 3.73 -1.10 -7.98
N GLU A 27 3.17 -0.23 -7.14
CA GLU A 27 2.62 -0.60 -5.85
C GLU A 27 1.08 -0.65 -5.91
N ILE A 28 0.51 -1.83 -5.68
CA ILE A 28 -0.93 -2.02 -5.54
C ILE A 28 -1.31 -1.72 -4.09
N LYS A 29 -2.00 -0.61 -3.87
CA LYS A 29 -2.53 -0.26 -2.55
C LYS A 29 -3.86 -0.95 -2.30
N VAL A 30 -3.85 -1.98 -1.47
CA VAL A 30 -5.10 -2.66 -1.06
C VAL A 30 -5.84 -1.85 0.00
N ALA A 31 -5.13 -1.35 1.00
CA ALA A 31 -5.67 -0.54 2.09
C ALA A 31 -4.57 0.33 2.74
N GLN A 32 -4.93 1.16 3.72
CA GLN A 32 -4.02 2.01 4.49
C GLN A 32 -3.92 1.58 5.95
N GLY A 33 -2.71 1.57 6.50
CA GLY A 33 -2.43 1.13 7.87
C GLY A 33 -3.10 1.97 8.95
N ALA A 34 -3.15 3.29 8.76
CA ALA A 34 -3.75 4.22 9.73
C ALA A 34 -5.29 4.14 9.81
N LYS A 35 -5.93 3.56 8.81
CA LYS A 35 -7.40 3.45 8.74
C LYS A 35 -7.86 2.17 8.05
N PRO A 36 -7.50 1.00 8.57
CA PRO A 36 -7.93 -0.27 8.01
C PRO A 36 -9.46 -0.36 8.07
N GLY A 37 -10.08 -0.84 6.99
CA GLY A 37 -11.52 -0.93 6.87
C GLY A 37 -12.27 0.38 6.63
N GLU A 38 -11.56 1.51 6.56
CA GLU A 38 -12.13 2.82 6.18
C GLU A 38 -11.66 3.24 4.79
N GLY A 39 -12.54 3.94 4.07
CA GLY A 39 -12.21 4.45 2.74
C GLY A 39 -11.29 5.67 2.77
N GLY A 40 -10.70 5.98 1.62
CA GLY A 40 -10.03 7.25 1.39
C GLY A 40 -11.05 8.39 1.43
N GLN A 41 -10.68 9.50 2.05
CA GLN A 41 -11.47 10.72 2.06
C GLN A 41 -10.60 11.90 1.67
N LEU A 42 -11.03 12.67 0.67
CA LEU A 42 -10.40 13.92 0.30
C LEU A 42 -11.41 15.05 0.51
N PRO A 43 -11.19 15.95 1.49
CA PRO A 43 -12.09 17.08 1.74
C PRO A 43 -12.23 17.97 0.52
N GLY A 44 -13.45 18.51 0.28
CA GLY A 44 -13.75 19.34 -0.88
C GLY A 44 -12.78 20.51 -1.05
N GLY A 45 -12.36 21.17 0.01
CA GLY A 45 -11.39 22.26 -0.03
C GLY A 45 -10.00 21.88 -0.58
N LYS A 46 -9.68 20.58 -0.69
CA LYS A 46 -8.46 20.08 -1.31
C LYS A 46 -8.67 19.59 -2.75
N VAL A 47 -9.92 19.58 -3.23
CA VAL A 47 -10.26 19.16 -4.59
C VAL A 47 -10.17 20.37 -5.51
N THR A 48 -8.99 20.60 -6.04
CA THR A 48 -8.73 21.64 -7.05
C THR A 48 -9.25 21.20 -8.42
N GLU A 49 -9.33 22.14 -9.38
CA GLU A 49 -9.70 21.84 -10.77
C GLU A 49 -8.88 20.70 -11.37
N LEU A 50 -7.56 20.69 -11.13
CA LEU A 50 -6.68 19.60 -11.60
C LEU A 50 -7.07 18.25 -11.01
N ILE A 51 -7.30 18.20 -9.70
CA ILE A 51 -7.70 16.97 -9.02
C ILE A 51 -9.09 16.52 -9.49
N ALA A 52 -10.02 17.44 -9.63
CA ALA A 52 -11.35 17.15 -10.15
C ALA A 52 -11.28 16.53 -11.55
N LYS A 53 -10.49 17.10 -12.43
CA LYS A 53 -10.26 16.59 -13.79
C LYS A 53 -9.64 15.17 -13.78
N LEU A 54 -8.60 14.94 -12.97
CA LEU A 54 -7.94 13.65 -12.86
C LEU A 54 -8.86 12.55 -12.28
N ARG A 55 -9.80 12.94 -11.44
CA ARG A 55 -10.74 12.02 -10.77
C ARG A 55 -12.12 11.95 -11.40
N HIS A 56 -12.32 12.63 -12.53
CA HIS A 56 -13.61 12.72 -13.21
C HIS A 56 -14.74 13.18 -12.25
N SER A 57 -14.45 14.22 -11.48
CA SER A 57 -15.31 14.77 -10.42
C SER A 57 -15.48 16.29 -10.59
N THR A 58 -16.19 16.91 -9.65
CA THR A 58 -16.40 18.36 -9.61
C THR A 58 -15.48 19.00 -8.58
N GLU A 59 -14.91 20.17 -8.91
CA GLU A 59 -14.11 20.95 -7.99
C GLU A 59 -14.89 21.30 -6.71
N GLY A 60 -14.21 21.28 -5.56
CA GLY A 60 -14.80 21.63 -4.27
C GLY A 60 -15.68 20.56 -3.64
N VAL A 61 -15.93 19.44 -4.32
CA VAL A 61 -16.74 18.33 -3.78
C VAL A 61 -15.85 17.32 -3.08
N THR A 62 -16.23 16.92 -1.86
CA THR A 62 -15.53 15.88 -1.11
C THR A 62 -15.54 14.55 -1.86
N LEU A 63 -14.39 13.93 -2.02
CA LEU A 63 -14.23 12.64 -2.66
C LEU A 63 -14.06 11.53 -1.63
N ILE A 64 -14.76 10.42 -1.84
CA ILE A 64 -14.70 9.23 -0.99
C ILE A 64 -14.29 8.04 -1.86
N SER A 65 -13.31 7.27 -1.38
CA SER A 65 -12.90 6.01 -2.01
C SER A 65 -13.28 4.83 -1.11
N PRO A 66 -13.62 3.65 -1.66
CA PRO A 66 -13.97 2.49 -0.84
C PRO A 66 -12.80 2.03 0.04
N PRO A 67 -13.10 1.37 1.18
CA PRO A 67 -12.08 0.91 2.13
C PRO A 67 -11.05 -0.04 1.53
N PRO A 68 -11.44 -1.17 0.92
CA PRO A 68 -10.54 -2.02 0.15
C PRO A 68 -10.45 -1.54 -1.30
N HIS A 69 -9.48 -2.04 -2.02
CA HIS A 69 -9.42 -1.86 -3.47
C HIS A 69 -10.65 -2.51 -4.12
N HIS A 70 -11.56 -1.71 -4.68
CA HIS A 70 -12.88 -2.19 -5.10
C HIS A 70 -12.87 -3.11 -6.34
N ASP A 71 -11.75 -3.22 -7.03
CA ASP A 71 -11.58 -4.12 -8.16
C ASP A 71 -10.99 -5.48 -7.73
N ILE A 72 -10.71 -5.68 -6.44
CA ILE A 72 -10.12 -6.90 -5.89
C ILE A 72 -11.07 -7.49 -4.86
N TYR A 73 -11.77 -8.55 -5.23
CA TYR A 73 -12.69 -9.29 -4.35
C TYR A 73 -12.14 -10.64 -3.92
N SER A 74 -11.13 -11.15 -4.63
CA SER A 74 -10.50 -12.43 -4.36
C SER A 74 -8.99 -12.38 -4.63
N ILE A 75 -8.28 -13.43 -4.22
CA ILE A 75 -6.85 -13.55 -4.51
C ILE A 75 -6.60 -13.76 -6.00
N GLU A 76 -7.56 -14.33 -6.72
CA GLU A 76 -7.52 -14.53 -8.15
C GLU A 76 -7.60 -13.20 -8.90
N ASP A 77 -8.46 -12.28 -8.45
CA ASP A 77 -8.53 -10.92 -9.02
C ASP A 77 -7.21 -10.18 -8.83
N LEU A 78 -6.59 -10.31 -7.65
CA LEU A 78 -5.27 -9.74 -7.40
C LEU A 78 -4.20 -10.36 -8.30
N ALA A 79 -4.22 -11.68 -8.47
CA ALA A 79 -3.28 -12.38 -9.35
C ALA A 79 -3.44 -11.92 -10.81
N GLN A 80 -4.66 -11.72 -11.28
CA GLN A 80 -4.94 -11.18 -12.61
C GLN A 80 -4.38 -9.75 -12.74
N LEU A 81 -4.63 -8.89 -11.75
CA LEU A 81 -4.12 -7.52 -11.76
C LEU A 81 -2.57 -7.49 -11.78
N ILE A 82 -1.91 -8.33 -10.96
CA ILE A 82 -0.45 -8.45 -10.98
C ILE A 82 0.05 -8.89 -12.36
N TYR A 83 -0.62 -9.87 -12.96
CA TYR A 83 -0.29 -10.34 -14.31
C TYR A 83 -0.41 -9.21 -15.33
N ASP A 84 -1.54 -8.51 -15.35
CA ASP A 84 -1.81 -7.42 -16.29
C ASP A 84 -0.78 -6.29 -16.17
N LEU A 85 -0.42 -5.90 -14.93
CA LEU A 85 0.61 -4.89 -14.69
C LEU A 85 1.98 -5.32 -15.21
N LYS A 86 2.33 -6.59 -15.06
CA LYS A 86 3.57 -7.16 -15.61
C LYS A 86 3.55 -7.24 -17.14
N GLN A 87 2.38 -7.33 -17.77
CA GLN A 87 2.27 -7.22 -19.24
C GLN A 87 2.47 -5.77 -19.70
N ILE A 88 1.92 -4.80 -18.97
CA ILE A 88 2.08 -3.38 -19.31
C ILE A 88 3.53 -2.92 -19.14
N ASN A 89 4.18 -3.28 -18.04
CA ASN A 89 5.58 -2.97 -17.78
C ASN A 89 6.34 -4.21 -17.29
N PRO A 90 6.87 -5.05 -18.19
CA PRO A 90 7.59 -6.27 -17.81
C PRO A 90 8.88 -6.04 -17.00
N ARG A 91 9.41 -4.82 -16.99
CA ARG A 91 10.62 -4.47 -16.26
C ARG A 91 10.34 -4.02 -14.83
N ALA A 92 9.12 -3.55 -14.54
CA ALA A 92 8.76 -3.08 -13.22
C ALA A 92 8.49 -4.26 -12.28
N LYS A 93 8.94 -4.12 -11.03
CA LYS A 93 8.51 -4.99 -9.94
C LYS A 93 7.09 -4.63 -9.53
N VAL A 94 6.32 -5.63 -9.08
CA VAL A 94 4.99 -5.40 -8.53
C VAL A 94 5.03 -5.62 -7.02
N CYS A 95 4.73 -4.56 -6.28
CA CYS A 95 4.56 -4.55 -4.84
C CYS A 95 3.08 -4.61 -4.49
N VAL A 96 2.72 -5.38 -3.47
CA VAL A 96 1.36 -5.36 -2.90
C VAL A 96 1.43 -4.82 -1.48
N LYS A 97 0.76 -3.69 -1.25
CA LYS A 97 0.67 -3.05 0.07
C LYS A 97 -0.52 -3.61 0.83
N LEU A 98 -0.21 -4.26 1.94
CA LEU A 98 -1.15 -4.83 2.91
C LEU A 98 -1.07 -4.08 4.24
N VAL A 99 -2.08 -4.24 5.06
CA VAL A 99 -2.16 -3.62 6.39
C VAL A 99 -1.91 -4.65 7.47
N ALA A 100 -1.16 -4.26 8.50
CA ALA A 100 -1.00 -5.06 9.71
C ALA A 100 -2.36 -5.30 10.38
N GLN A 101 -2.82 -6.54 10.35
CA GLN A 101 -4.05 -7.01 10.96
C GLN A 101 -3.94 -8.50 11.26
N SER A 102 -4.78 -9.02 12.13
CA SER A 102 -4.84 -10.45 12.43
C SER A 102 -5.18 -11.25 11.18
N GLY A 103 -4.44 -12.32 10.92
CA GLY A 103 -4.63 -13.18 9.74
C GLY A 103 -3.96 -12.67 8.46
N ILE A 104 -3.20 -11.57 8.53
CA ILE A 104 -2.54 -10.99 7.35
C ILE A 104 -1.50 -11.93 6.74
N GLY A 105 -0.93 -12.83 7.53
CA GLY A 105 -0.01 -13.85 7.03
C GLY A 105 -0.63 -14.76 5.97
N THR A 106 -1.90 -15.15 6.14
CA THR A 106 -2.63 -15.95 5.14
C THR A 106 -2.83 -15.18 3.84
N VAL A 107 -3.20 -13.90 3.94
CA VAL A 107 -3.33 -13.03 2.77
C VAL A 107 -1.98 -12.89 2.07
N ALA A 108 -0.90 -12.65 2.81
CA ALA A 108 0.44 -12.53 2.26
C ALA A 108 0.92 -13.82 1.55
N ALA A 109 0.56 -15.00 2.08
CA ALA A 109 0.84 -16.27 1.40
C ALA A 109 0.13 -16.37 0.04
N GLY A 110 -1.13 -15.91 -0.03
CA GLY A 110 -1.87 -15.78 -1.30
C GLY A 110 -1.19 -14.81 -2.27
N VAL A 111 -0.77 -13.65 -1.79
CA VAL A 111 -0.05 -12.63 -2.59
C VAL A 111 1.28 -13.17 -3.14
N ALA A 112 2.03 -13.92 -2.33
CA ALA A 112 3.27 -14.56 -2.77
C ALA A 112 3.00 -15.60 -3.88
N LYS A 113 1.94 -16.40 -3.73
CA LYS A 113 1.50 -17.36 -4.76
C LYS A 113 1.00 -16.66 -6.03
N ALA A 114 0.42 -15.48 -5.91
CA ALA A 114 0.01 -14.63 -7.04
C ALA A 114 1.20 -13.96 -7.76
N LYS A 115 2.45 -14.26 -7.35
CA LYS A 115 3.70 -13.80 -7.96
C LYS A 115 3.95 -12.29 -7.87
N ALA A 116 3.54 -11.68 -6.77
CA ALA A 116 4.06 -10.38 -6.40
C ALA A 116 5.57 -10.47 -6.11
N ASP A 117 6.33 -9.44 -6.44
CA ASP A 117 7.77 -9.38 -6.19
C ASP A 117 8.07 -8.87 -4.78
N THR A 118 7.23 -7.97 -4.28
CA THR A 118 7.37 -7.36 -2.95
C THR A 118 6.03 -7.37 -2.23
N ILE A 119 6.05 -7.56 -0.93
CA ILE A 119 4.91 -7.36 -0.04
C ILE A 119 5.28 -6.29 0.97
N LEU A 120 4.52 -5.21 1.01
CA LEU A 120 4.66 -4.13 1.98
C LEU A 120 3.62 -4.30 3.08
N ILE A 121 4.07 -4.38 4.32
CA ILE A 121 3.21 -4.45 5.51
C ILE A 121 3.21 -3.09 6.19
N SER A 122 2.05 -2.43 6.19
CA SER A 122 1.86 -1.10 6.77
C SER A 122 1.29 -1.16 8.17
N GLY A 123 1.98 -0.51 9.13
CA GLY A 123 1.50 -0.34 10.48
C GLY A 123 0.51 0.83 10.62
N HIS A 124 -0.12 0.92 11.81
CA HIS A 124 -1.15 1.93 12.11
C HIS A 124 -0.61 3.38 12.17
N ASN A 125 0.68 3.57 12.36
CA ASN A 125 1.32 4.89 12.37
C ASN A 125 1.72 5.40 10.96
N GLY A 126 1.25 4.76 9.90
CA GLY A 126 1.30 5.32 8.55
C GLY A 126 0.46 6.59 8.53
N GLY A 127 1.06 7.73 8.21
CA GLY A 127 0.39 9.04 8.28
C GLY A 127 -0.85 9.11 7.41
N THR A 128 -1.85 9.86 7.85
CA THR A 128 -3.00 10.24 7.02
C THR A 128 -3.48 11.63 7.41
N GLY A 129 -3.61 12.52 6.43
CA GLY A 129 -4.15 13.87 6.62
C GLY A 129 -5.68 13.95 6.55
N ALA A 130 -6.37 12.81 6.39
CA ALA A 130 -7.79 12.77 6.11
C ALA A 130 -8.49 11.58 6.78
N SER A 131 -8.39 11.49 8.10
CA SER A 131 -9.05 10.45 8.88
C SER A 131 -9.56 11.01 10.21
N PRO A 132 -10.70 10.52 10.74
CA PRO A 132 -11.13 10.88 12.09
C PRO A 132 -10.06 10.53 13.13
N GLN A 133 -9.95 11.33 14.17
CA GLN A 133 -8.98 11.11 15.25
C GLN A 133 -9.14 9.75 15.93
N THR A 134 -10.37 9.26 16.01
CA THR A 134 -10.68 7.93 16.55
C THR A 134 -10.04 6.82 15.73
N SER A 135 -10.07 6.91 14.41
CA SER A 135 -9.42 5.94 13.51
C SER A 135 -7.92 5.96 13.67
N ILE A 136 -7.31 7.14 13.68
CA ILE A 136 -5.85 7.30 13.85
C ILE A 136 -5.36 6.72 15.18
N LYS A 137 -6.18 6.82 16.24
CA LYS A 137 -5.79 6.36 17.57
C LYS A 137 -6.05 4.88 17.83
N TYR A 138 -7.11 4.33 17.23
CA TYR A 138 -7.66 3.04 17.66
C TYR A 138 -7.83 2.01 16.54
N ALA A 139 -7.72 2.42 15.29
CA ALA A 139 -7.75 1.49 14.16
C ALA A 139 -6.33 1.05 13.78
N GLY A 140 -6.19 -0.19 13.34
CA GLY A 140 -4.92 -0.73 12.88
C GLY A 140 -4.03 -1.30 13.99
N LEU A 141 -3.03 -2.05 13.57
CA LEU A 141 -2.05 -2.70 14.44
C LEU A 141 -0.64 -2.17 14.18
N PRO A 142 0.27 -2.30 15.15
CA PRO A 142 1.68 -2.03 14.94
C PRO A 142 2.25 -2.88 13.80
N TRP A 143 3.18 -2.32 13.04
CA TRP A 143 3.83 -3.01 11.92
C TRP A 143 4.58 -4.27 12.38
N GLU A 144 5.09 -4.27 13.60
CA GLU A 144 5.84 -5.40 14.19
C GLU A 144 5.01 -6.68 14.22
N LEU A 145 3.74 -6.57 14.60
CA LEU A 145 2.83 -7.72 14.66
C LEU A 145 2.55 -8.27 13.26
N GLY A 146 2.20 -7.39 12.32
CA GLY A 146 1.90 -7.79 10.95
C GLY A 146 3.11 -8.38 10.24
N LEU A 147 4.28 -7.73 10.37
CA LEU A 147 5.52 -8.21 9.76
C LEU A 147 5.93 -9.58 10.30
N SER A 148 5.90 -9.76 11.63
CA SER A 148 6.25 -11.02 12.28
C SER A 148 5.33 -12.15 11.84
N GLU A 149 4.01 -11.92 11.81
CA GLU A 149 3.04 -12.92 11.34
C GLU A 149 3.31 -13.31 9.88
N VAL A 150 3.49 -12.32 9.00
CA VAL A 150 3.76 -12.58 7.58
C VAL A 150 5.05 -13.35 7.39
N HIS A 151 6.13 -12.95 8.06
CA HIS A 151 7.41 -13.64 7.98
C HIS A 151 7.29 -15.12 8.39
N GLN A 152 6.60 -15.39 9.50
CA GLN A 152 6.41 -16.76 10.00
C GLN A 152 5.55 -17.59 9.04
N VAL A 153 4.42 -17.06 8.58
CA VAL A 153 3.51 -17.79 7.67
C VAL A 153 4.19 -18.07 6.33
N LEU A 154 4.91 -17.11 5.77
CA LEU A 154 5.67 -17.34 4.53
C LEU A 154 6.77 -18.39 4.72
N SER A 155 7.47 -18.38 5.85
CA SER A 155 8.51 -19.36 6.16
C SER A 155 7.94 -20.77 6.30
N LEU A 156 6.83 -20.92 7.05
CA LEU A 156 6.15 -22.19 7.23
C LEU A 156 5.61 -22.80 5.92
N ASN A 157 5.30 -21.95 4.94
CA ASN A 157 4.78 -22.37 3.65
C ASN A 157 5.84 -22.44 2.53
N ASN A 158 7.12 -22.29 2.84
CA ASN A 158 8.22 -22.24 1.86
C ASN A 158 8.03 -21.18 0.78
N LEU A 159 7.50 -20.02 1.18
CA LEU A 159 7.24 -18.87 0.31
C LEU A 159 8.13 -17.66 0.64
N ARG A 160 8.88 -17.71 1.74
CA ARG A 160 9.65 -16.56 2.22
C ARG A 160 10.71 -16.08 1.23
N ASP A 161 11.31 -17.00 0.51
CA ASP A 161 12.31 -16.76 -0.53
C ASP A 161 11.73 -16.25 -1.86
N LYS A 162 10.42 -16.30 -2.03
CA LYS A 162 9.72 -15.90 -3.26
C LYS A 162 9.45 -14.41 -3.33
N VAL A 163 9.47 -13.70 -2.21
CA VAL A 163 9.09 -12.29 -2.12
C VAL A 163 10.04 -11.50 -1.24
N VAL A 164 10.17 -10.22 -1.56
CA VAL A 164 10.83 -9.23 -0.70
C VAL A 164 9.81 -8.70 0.30
N LEU A 165 10.12 -8.77 1.60
CA LEU A 165 9.27 -8.14 2.62
C LEU A 165 9.75 -6.71 2.89
N ARG A 166 8.78 -5.81 2.90
CA ARG A 166 8.95 -4.39 3.20
C ARG A 166 8.01 -4.00 4.32
N THR A 167 8.37 -3.03 5.15
CA THR A 167 7.48 -2.49 6.17
C THR A 167 7.56 -0.96 6.25
N ASP A 168 6.45 -0.35 6.64
CA ASP A 168 6.31 1.08 6.96
C ASP A 168 5.36 1.28 8.15
N GLY A 169 5.05 2.51 8.47
CA GLY A 169 4.05 2.84 9.49
C GLY A 169 4.65 3.10 10.86
N GLY A 170 5.67 3.94 10.93
CA GLY A 170 6.16 4.50 12.18
C GLY A 170 7.57 4.09 12.61
N LEU A 171 8.41 3.71 11.66
CA LEU A 171 9.84 3.53 11.93
C LEU A 171 10.50 4.91 12.06
N LYS A 172 10.99 5.23 13.26
CA LYS A 172 11.53 6.57 13.60
C LYS A 172 12.98 6.55 14.04
N THR A 173 13.46 5.42 14.51
CA THR A 173 14.79 5.31 15.14
C THR A 173 15.60 4.18 14.51
N GLY A 174 16.92 4.23 14.69
CA GLY A 174 17.80 3.12 14.28
C GLY A 174 17.45 1.80 14.97
N LYS A 175 16.88 1.84 16.19
CA LYS A 175 16.38 0.65 16.87
C LYS A 175 15.22 0.00 16.12
N ASP A 176 14.30 0.80 15.60
CA ASP A 176 13.16 0.26 14.83
C ASP A 176 13.64 -0.45 13.56
N ILE A 177 14.68 0.09 12.92
CA ILE A 177 15.31 -0.55 11.74
C ILE A 177 15.91 -1.91 12.10
N VAL A 178 16.62 -2.00 13.20
CA VAL A 178 17.20 -3.28 13.66
C VAL A 178 16.10 -4.28 13.99
N ILE A 179 15.06 -3.85 14.71
CA ILE A 179 13.92 -4.72 15.04
C ILE A 179 13.22 -5.20 13.78
N ALA A 180 12.97 -4.33 12.81
CA ALA A 180 12.33 -4.70 11.55
C ALA A 180 13.17 -5.74 10.78
N ALA A 181 14.48 -5.56 10.72
CA ALA A 181 15.38 -6.55 10.10
C ALA A 181 15.33 -7.91 10.84
N MET A 182 15.34 -7.90 12.16
CA MET A 182 15.21 -9.12 12.97
C MET A 182 13.87 -9.83 12.77
N LEU A 183 12.78 -9.08 12.53
CA LEU A 183 11.45 -9.61 12.24
C LEU A 183 11.26 -10.01 10.77
N GLY A 184 12.28 -9.86 9.94
CA GLY A 184 12.31 -10.37 8.58
C GLY A 184 12.10 -9.35 7.47
N ALA A 185 12.10 -8.04 7.75
CA ALA A 185 12.06 -7.02 6.71
C ALA A 185 13.37 -6.97 5.92
N CYS A 186 13.25 -6.87 4.59
CA CYS A 186 14.38 -6.65 3.69
C CYS A 186 14.53 -5.18 3.30
N LEU A 187 13.41 -4.46 3.29
CA LEU A 187 13.31 -3.05 2.93
C LEU A 187 12.43 -2.31 3.95
N LEU A 188 12.67 -1.03 4.11
CA LEU A 188 11.99 -0.20 5.10
C LEU A 188 11.61 1.15 4.47
N TYR A 189 10.44 1.67 4.84
CA TYR A 189 10.08 3.07 4.65
C TYR A 189 9.82 3.72 6.01
N THR A 190 10.33 4.93 6.20
CA THR A 190 10.12 5.68 7.44
C THR A 190 8.72 6.28 7.53
N SER A 191 8.09 6.56 6.38
CA SER A 191 6.73 7.07 6.27
C SER A 191 5.95 6.35 5.19
N ASP A 192 4.63 6.48 5.20
CA ASP A 192 3.77 6.00 4.12
C ASP A 192 3.70 7.07 3.03
N ALA A 193 4.32 6.81 1.89
CA ALA A 193 4.36 7.73 0.74
C ALA A 193 2.97 8.10 0.19
N ALA A 194 1.93 7.32 0.47
CA ALA A 194 0.57 7.62 0.05
C ALA A 194 -0.08 8.75 0.84
N ASP A 195 0.43 9.06 2.02
CA ASP A 195 -0.13 10.02 2.96
C ASP A 195 0.68 11.33 3.04
N GLU A 196 1.80 11.41 2.36
CA GLU A 196 2.67 12.61 2.33
C GLU A 196 2.14 13.73 1.43
N GLY A 197 0.84 13.96 1.41
CA GLY A 197 0.24 15.11 0.71
C GLY A 197 0.62 16.48 1.27
N TRP A 198 1.59 16.55 2.19
CA TRP A 198 2.09 17.77 2.80
C TRP A 198 3.58 18.02 2.60
N CYS A 199 4.31 17.11 2.00
CA CYS A 199 5.71 17.32 1.63
C CYS A 199 5.88 17.89 0.22
N GLY A 200 4.94 18.72 -0.20
CA GLY A 200 5.02 19.59 -1.37
C GLY A 200 5.34 21.00 -0.89
N GLY A 201 6.52 21.21 -0.39
CA GLY A 201 7.11 22.53 -0.26
C GLY A 201 8.08 22.74 -1.40
#